data_d96967acebafd8630e79738c2217c3b9
#
_entry.id   d96967acebafd8630e79738c2217c3b9
#
_cell.length_a   1.000
_cell.length_b   1.000
_cell.length_c   1.000
_cell.angle_alpha   90.00
_cell.angle_beta   90.00
_cell.angle_gamma   90.00
#
_symmetry.space_group_name_H-M   'P 1'
#
loop_
_entity.id
_entity.type
_entity.pdbx_description
1 polymer ?
#
loop_
_entity_poly.entity_id
_entity_poly.type
_entity_poly.pdbx_seq_one_letter_code
_entity_poly.pdbx_strand_id
1 'polypeptide(L)'
;MQSKVIIVWFKRDLRVFDHAPLADAVHDADFVLPLFVVEPDYWQLPTSSRRHWCFVNDCLHELDASLAALGQHLILRIGEITDVLDELSRHVQVQAIYAHEETGDAWTYARDRKVHAYCQRAKIPFRESPANGVVRRLKNRNDWAAIRHQRMQESRIPRPASLPALPLMQSEAIPQKDSPLFWAALDQLSGEQLSCEQSSGGQSLSAHLGQNSDPLPASGKTAIQPHVQ
;
A
#
# COMPACT_ATOMS: atom_id res chain seq x y z
N MET A 1 -17.31 10.53 27.23
CA MET A 1 -17.49 10.48 25.76
C MET A 1 -16.57 9.39 25.24
N GLN A 2 -17.07 8.44 24.48
CA GLN A 2 -16.19 7.47 23.82
C GLN A 2 -15.43 8.20 22.70
N SER A 3 -14.11 8.02 22.67
CA SER A 3 -13.23 8.65 21.69
C SER A 3 -13.50 8.10 20.29
N LYS A 4 -13.61 8.98 19.31
CA LYS A 4 -13.89 8.63 17.92
C LYS A 4 -12.60 8.25 17.19
N VAL A 5 -12.56 7.03 16.69
CA VAL A 5 -11.40 6.48 15.98
C VAL A 5 -11.68 6.37 14.50
N ILE A 6 -10.77 6.88 13.66
CA ILE A 6 -10.74 6.57 12.22
C ILE A 6 -9.67 5.52 11.97
N ILE A 7 -10.08 4.41 11.37
CA ILE A 7 -9.16 3.37 10.90
C ILE A 7 -8.62 3.79 9.54
N VAL A 8 -7.29 3.86 9.40
CA VAL A 8 -6.62 3.97 8.11
C VAL A 8 -6.15 2.58 7.70
N TRP A 9 -6.87 1.98 6.77
CA TRP A 9 -6.56 0.63 6.30
C TRP A 9 -5.54 0.66 5.18
N PHE A 10 -4.29 0.34 5.53
CA PHE A 10 -3.18 0.16 4.60
C PHE A 10 -3.31 -1.17 3.86
N LYS A 11 -3.05 -1.16 2.57
CA LYS A 11 -3.06 -2.35 1.70
C LYS A 11 -1.73 -2.53 0.97
N ARG A 12 -1.53 -1.83 -0.15
CA ARG A 12 -0.29 -1.82 -0.94
C ARG A 12 0.45 -0.49 -0.86
N ASP A 13 -0.13 0.48 -0.22
CA ASP A 13 0.24 1.88 -0.12
C ASP A 13 1.04 2.18 1.15
N LEU A 14 2.02 1.33 1.47
CA LEU A 14 2.78 1.29 2.72
C LEU A 14 3.72 2.50 2.86
N ARG A 15 3.14 3.70 3.00
CA ARG A 15 3.87 4.97 3.13
C ARG A 15 3.08 6.00 3.92
N VAL A 16 3.76 6.99 4.49
CA VAL A 16 3.14 8.12 5.23
C VAL A 16 3.16 9.43 4.44
N PHE A 17 3.89 9.48 3.34
CA PHE A 17 3.97 10.62 2.43
C PHE A 17 3.08 10.36 1.21
N ASP A 18 2.42 11.41 0.69
CA ASP A 18 1.50 11.33 -0.44
C ASP A 18 0.40 10.27 -0.21
N HIS A 19 -0.22 10.33 0.98
CA HIS A 19 -1.20 9.36 1.45
C HIS A 19 -2.49 10.06 1.90
N ALA A 20 -3.42 10.23 0.96
CA ALA A 20 -4.66 10.96 1.20
C ALA A 20 -5.49 10.39 2.37
N PRO A 21 -5.75 9.07 2.49
CA PRO A 21 -6.50 8.53 3.61
C PRO A 21 -5.89 8.84 4.98
N LEU A 22 -4.54 8.86 5.08
CA LEU A 22 -3.87 9.18 6.34
C LEU A 22 -4.00 10.66 6.69
N ALA A 23 -3.81 11.55 5.71
CA ALA A 23 -3.92 12.98 5.90
C ALA A 23 -5.36 13.38 6.28
N ASP A 24 -6.35 12.83 5.58
CA ASP A 24 -7.77 13.06 5.87
C ASP A 24 -8.14 12.54 7.26
N ALA A 25 -7.66 11.35 7.66
CA ALA A 25 -7.93 10.80 8.97
C ALA A 25 -7.36 11.67 10.10
N VAL A 26 -6.16 12.22 9.94
CA VAL A 26 -5.55 13.13 10.92
C VAL A 26 -6.38 14.41 11.09
N HIS A 27 -6.99 14.88 10.01
CA HIS A 27 -7.85 16.07 10.04
C HIS A 27 -9.21 15.79 10.71
N ASP A 28 -9.79 14.61 10.50
CA ASP A 28 -11.19 14.32 10.80
C ASP A 28 -11.39 13.58 12.15
N ALA A 29 -10.33 12.98 12.73
CA ALA A 29 -10.43 12.06 13.87
C ALA A 29 -9.90 12.65 15.17
N ASP A 30 -10.46 12.16 16.31
CA ASP A 30 -9.84 12.34 17.62
C ASP A 30 -8.61 11.42 17.77
N PHE A 31 -8.67 10.22 17.18
CA PHE A 31 -7.60 9.23 17.16
C PHE A 31 -7.53 8.52 15.81
N VAL A 32 -6.32 8.26 15.34
CA VAL A 32 -6.05 7.50 14.11
C VAL A 32 -5.52 6.13 14.47
N LEU A 33 -6.11 5.08 13.88
CA LEU A 33 -5.66 3.71 13.99
C LEU A 33 -5.11 3.25 12.63
N PRO A 34 -3.77 3.26 12.44
CA PRO A 34 -3.16 2.70 11.23
C PRO A 34 -3.26 1.18 11.28
N LEU A 35 -4.01 0.58 10.38
CA LEU A 35 -4.27 -0.87 10.34
C LEU A 35 -3.65 -1.51 9.11
N PHE A 36 -2.92 -2.59 9.28
CA PHE A 36 -2.58 -3.53 8.23
C PHE A 36 -3.07 -4.94 8.63
N VAL A 37 -3.74 -5.61 7.71
CA VAL A 37 -4.21 -6.99 7.94
C VAL A 37 -3.45 -7.94 7.03
N VAL A 38 -2.78 -8.90 7.65
CA VAL A 38 -2.18 -10.04 6.95
C VAL A 38 -3.26 -11.07 6.75
N GLU A 39 -3.72 -11.23 5.50
CA GLU A 39 -4.76 -12.16 5.13
C GLU A 39 -4.12 -13.45 4.58
N PRO A 40 -4.08 -14.58 5.34
CA PRO A 40 -3.39 -15.80 4.91
C PRO A 40 -3.87 -16.32 3.55
N ASP A 41 -5.16 -16.24 3.27
CA ASP A 41 -5.76 -16.70 2.00
C ASP A 41 -5.20 -15.94 0.79
N TYR A 42 -4.88 -14.64 0.95
CA TYR A 42 -4.23 -13.86 -0.11
C TYR A 42 -2.83 -14.39 -0.43
N TRP A 43 -2.08 -14.75 0.60
CA TRP A 43 -0.70 -15.21 0.44
C TRP A 43 -0.60 -16.64 -0.10
N GLN A 44 -1.70 -17.41 -0.06
CA GLN A 44 -1.81 -18.74 -0.65
C GLN A 44 -2.24 -18.72 -2.13
N LEU A 45 -2.54 -17.55 -2.69
CA LEU A 45 -2.90 -17.43 -4.09
C LEU A 45 -1.70 -17.75 -5.01
N PRO A 46 -1.94 -18.37 -6.19
CA PRO A 46 -0.88 -18.63 -7.17
C PRO A 46 -0.19 -17.36 -7.68
N THR A 47 -0.83 -16.20 -7.53
CA THR A 47 -0.30 -14.88 -7.90
C THR A 47 0.58 -14.26 -6.82
N SER A 48 0.57 -14.83 -5.61
CA SER A 48 1.42 -14.44 -4.49
C SER A 48 2.70 -15.28 -4.44
N SER A 49 3.77 -14.72 -3.92
CA SER A 49 5.03 -15.45 -3.78
C SER A 49 5.76 -15.03 -2.52
N ARG A 50 6.67 -15.91 -2.03
CA ARG A 50 7.55 -15.62 -0.89
C ARG A 50 8.32 -14.31 -1.08
N ARG A 51 8.82 -14.04 -2.27
CA ARG A 51 9.53 -12.81 -2.60
C ARG A 51 8.65 -11.56 -2.44
N HIS A 52 7.37 -11.64 -2.81
CA HIS A 52 6.43 -10.54 -2.57
C HIS A 52 6.21 -10.32 -1.07
N TRP A 53 6.08 -11.40 -0.29
CA TRP A 53 5.98 -11.29 1.16
C TRP A 53 7.23 -10.67 1.80
N CYS A 54 8.43 -11.10 1.39
CA CYS A 54 9.67 -10.52 1.88
C CYS A 54 9.72 -9.01 1.67
N PHE A 55 9.32 -8.55 0.48
CA PHE A 55 9.25 -7.13 0.16
C PHE A 55 8.20 -6.39 1.01
N VAL A 56 6.99 -6.94 1.13
CA VAL A 56 5.94 -6.34 1.97
C VAL A 56 6.36 -6.30 3.43
N ASN A 57 7.01 -7.36 3.93
CA ASN A 57 7.54 -7.43 5.28
C ASN A 57 8.52 -6.29 5.58
N ASP A 58 9.48 -6.04 4.68
CA ASP A 58 10.41 -4.90 4.82
C ASP A 58 9.66 -3.56 4.81
N CYS A 59 8.71 -3.39 3.89
CA CYS A 59 7.87 -2.18 3.85
C CYS A 59 7.03 -1.98 5.12
N LEU A 60 6.55 -3.06 5.77
CA LEU A 60 5.80 -2.96 7.02
C LEU A 60 6.67 -2.47 8.17
N HIS A 61 7.92 -2.95 8.27
CA HIS A 61 8.86 -2.45 9.28
C HIS A 61 9.21 -0.96 9.05
N GLU A 62 9.43 -0.55 7.82
CA GLU A 62 9.66 0.87 7.47
C GLU A 62 8.44 1.75 7.75
N LEU A 63 7.23 1.24 7.45
CA LEU A 63 5.99 1.93 7.73
C LEU A 63 5.78 2.10 9.23
N ASP A 64 5.98 1.05 10.03
CA ASP A 64 5.85 1.12 11.49
C ASP A 64 6.83 2.13 12.09
N ALA A 65 8.10 2.11 11.67
CA ALA A 65 9.09 3.09 12.09
C ALA A 65 8.68 4.53 11.72
N SER A 66 8.12 4.72 10.52
CA SER A 66 7.64 6.01 10.03
C SER A 66 6.43 6.51 10.83
N LEU A 67 5.49 5.63 11.16
CA LEU A 67 4.31 5.94 11.98
C LEU A 67 4.70 6.20 13.42
N ALA A 68 5.63 5.41 13.99
CA ALA A 68 6.16 5.63 15.34
C ALA A 68 6.80 7.03 15.49
N ALA A 69 7.53 7.49 14.47
CA ALA A 69 8.08 8.84 14.44
C ALA A 69 7.00 9.95 14.38
N LEU A 70 5.75 9.60 14.04
CA LEU A 70 4.59 10.50 14.08
C LEU A 70 3.78 10.37 15.37
N GLY A 71 4.15 9.45 16.26
CA GLY A 71 3.52 9.25 17.56
C GLY A 71 2.53 8.09 17.64
N GLN A 72 2.39 7.26 16.60
CA GLN A 72 1.51 6.09 16.61
C GLN A 72 2.16 4.92 15.88
N HIS A 73 2.03 3.71 16.41
CA HIS A 73 2.50 2.49 15.78
C HIS A 73 1.49 1.89 14.79
N LEU A 74 2.00 1.09 13.86
CA LEU A 74 1.15 0.27 13.00
C LEU A 74 0.46 -0.81 13.83
N ILE A 75 -0.85 -0.92 13.70
CA ILE A 75 -1.61 -2.03 14.27
C ILE A 75 -1.71 -3.11 13.21
N LEU A 76 -1.06 -4.22 13.47
CA LEU A 76 -1.11 -5.40 12.61
C LEU A 76 -2.06 -6.44 13.19
N ARG A 77 -2.82 -7.07 12.32
CA ARG A 77 -3.70 -8.22 12.61
C ARG A 77 -3.52 -9.29 11.56
N ILE A 78 -3.76 -10.54 11.96
CA ILE A 78 -3.72 -11.71 11.07
C ILE A 78 -5.12 -12.31 11.00
N GLY A 79 -5.70 -12.43 9.80
CA GLY A 79 -7.04 -12.99 9.62
C GLY A 79 -7.80 -12.37 8.45
N GLU A 80 -9.10 -12.64 8.35
CA GLU A 80 -9.97 -11.97 7.39
C GLU A 80 -10.27 -10.54 7.86
N ILE A 81 -10.18 -9.56 6.97
CA ILE A 81 -10.36 -8.15 7.29
C ILE A 81 -11.69 -7.85 7.99
N THR A 82 -12.80 -8.49 7.58
CA THR A 82 -14.12 -8.23 8.20
C THR A 82 -14.20 -8.72 9.63
N ASP A 83 -13.54 -9.82 9.97
CA ASP A 83 -13.47 -10.35 11.34
C ASP A 83 -12.61 -9.44 12.22
N VAL A 84 -11.49 -8.96 11.67
CA VAL A 84 -10.62 -7.98 12.33
C VAL A 84 -11.37 -6.67 12.61
N LEU A 85 -12.13 -6.17 11.64
CA LEU A 85 -12.92 -4.95 11.84
C LEU A 85 -14.01 -5.14 12.90
N ASP A 86 -14.63 -6.32 12.96
CA ASP A 86 -15.61 -6.67 13.98
C ASP A 86 -14.98 -6.75 15.37
N GLU A 87 -13.79 -7.35 15.48
CA GLU A 87 -13.00 -7.38 16.73
C GLU A 87 -12.67 -5.96 17.20
N LEU A 88 -12.06 -5.15 16.32
CA LEU A 88 -11.67 -3.78 16.65
C LEU A 88 -12.86 -2.93 17.08
N SER A 89 -14.01 -3.11 16.44
CA SER A 89 -15.24 -2.36 16.76
C SER A 89 -15.81 -2.70 18.16
N ARG A 90 -15.40 -3.81 18.79
CA ARG A 90 -15.74 -4.14 20.17
C ARG A 90 -14.88 -3.38 21.18
N HIS A 91 -13.68 -2.96 20.77
CA HIS A 91 -12.72 -2.28 21.66
C HIS A 91 -12.75 -0.75 21.51
N VAL A 92 -13.07 -0.25 20.32
CA VAL A 92 -13.09 1.18 20.02
C VAL A 92 -14.34 1.58 19.23
N GLN A 93 -14.77 2.82 19.41
CA GLN A 93 -15.84 3.37 18.58
C GLN A 93 -15.29 3.79 17.20
N VAL A 94 -15.42 2.92 16.22
CA VAL A 94 -15.02 3.21 14.86
C VAL A 94 -15.96 4.24 14.25
N GLN A 95 -15.43 5.44 13.96
CA GLN A 95 -16.16 6.53 13.32
C GLN A 95 -16.25 6.35 11.80
N ALA A 96 -15.14 5.93 11.19
CA ALA A 96 -15.04 5.69 9.76
C ALA A 96 -13.81 4.80 9.46
N ILE A 97 -13.78 4.26 8.24
CA ILE A 97 -12.62 3.56 7.68
C ILE A 97 -12.19 4.30 6.41
N TYR A 98 -10.92 4.69 6.37
CA TYR A 98 -10.32 5.35 5.21
C TYR A 98 -9.28 4.44 4.58
N ALA A 99 -9.27 4.34 3.25
CA ALA A 99 -8.32 3.53 2.50
C ALA A 99 -8.06 4.12 1.11
N HIS A 100 -6.98 3.71 0.47
CA HIS A 100 -6.87 3.90 -0.98
C HIS A 100 -7.72 2.88 -1.75
N GLU A 101 -8.17 3.27 -2.94
CA GLU A 101 -8.78 2.33 -3.88
C GLU A 101 -7.83 1.18 -4.20
N GLU A 102 -8.31 -0.04 -4.10
CA GLU A 102 -7.58 -1.22 -4.56
C GLU A 102 -7.86 -1.47 -6.05
N THR A 103 -6.80 -1.73 -6.81
CA THR A 103 -6.86 -2.02 -8.25
C THR A 103 -6.14 -3.33 -8.58
N GLY A 104 -6.15 -4.26 -7.64
CA GLY A 104 -5.52 -5.57 -7.76
C GLY A 104 -6.30 -6.58 -8.59
N ASP A 105 -6.25 -7.82 -8.15
CA ASP A 105 -6.88 -8.98 -8.79
C ASP A 105 -8.34 -9.21 -8.36
N ALA A 106 -8.92 -10.33 -8.82
CA ALA A 106 -10.30 -10.71 -8.49
C ALA A 106 -10.50 -10.97 -6.99
N TRP A 107 -9.46 -11.49 -6.31
CA TRP A 107 -9.52 -11.78 -4.87
C TRP A 107 -9.60 -10.46 -4.08
N THR A 108 -8.70 -9.52 -4.34
CA THR A 108 -8.70 -8.19 -3.68
C THR A 108 -10.00 -7.43 -3.96
N TYR A 109 -10.55 -7.55 -5.16
CA TYR A 109 -11.85 -6.97 -5.50
C TYR A 109 -12.99 -7.61 -4.70
N ALA A 110 -13.01 -8.92 -4.55
CA ALA A 110 -14.02 -9.63 -3.75
C ALA A 110 -13.91 -9.25 -2.25
N ARG A 111 -12.69 -9.16 -1.72
CA ARG A 111 -12.39 -8.69 -0.36
C ARG A 111 -12.96 -7.28 -0.13
N ASP A 112 -12.65 -6.32 -1.00
CA ASP A 112 -13.13 -4.94 -0.86
C ASP A 112 -14.66 -4.86 -0.90
N ARG A 113 -15.32 -5.70 -1.71
CA ARG A 113 -16.79 -5.82 -1.68
C ARG A 113 -17.33 -6.33 -0.35
N LYS A 114 -16.65 -7.30 0.29
CA LYS A 114 -17.03 -7.78 1.63
C LYS A 114 -16.91 -6.65 2.66
N VAL A 115 -15.82 -5.87 2.61
CA VAL A 115 -15.63 -4.70 3.49
C VAL A 115 -16.72 -3.66 3.28
N HIS A 116 -17.07 -3.33 2.02
CA HIS A 116 -18.18 -2.44 1.74
C HIS A 116 -19.51 -2.95 2.35
N ALA A 117 -19.83 -4.23 2.17
CA ALA A 117 -21.05 -4.82 2.73
C ALA A 117 -21.03 -4.82 4.28
N TYR A 118 -19.88 -5.09 4.88
CA TYR A 118 -19.68 -4.98 6.34
C TYR A 118 -19.96 -3.56 6.82
N CYS A 119 -19.31 -2.57 6.22
CA CYS A 119 -19.45 -1.17 6.60
C CYS A 119 -20.90 -0.67 6.48
N GLN A 120 -21.62 -1.09 5.43
CA GLN A 120 -23.05 -0.76 5.27
C GLN A 120 -23.89 -1.36 6.41
N ARG A 121 -23.69 -2.63 6.76
CA ARG A 121 -24.41 -3.27 7.88
C ARG A 121 -24.10 -2.63 9.22
N ALA A 122 -22.81 -2.34 9.47
CA ALA A 122 -22.34 -1.72 10.70
C ALA A 122 -22.63 -0.20 10.76
N LYS A 123 -23.12 0.40 9.69
CA LYS A 123 -23.32 1.85 9.54
C LYS A 123 -22.04 2.65 9.77
N ILE A 124 -20.90 2.10 9.38
CA ILE A 124 -19.58 2.73 9.43
C ILE A 124 -19.31 3.35 8.05
N PRO A 125 -19.07 4.66 7.93
CA PRO A 125 -18.63 5.27 6.67
C PRO A 125 -17.33 4.64 6.18
N PHE A 126 -17.30 4.23 4.90
CA PHE A 126 -16.09 3.74 4.25
C PHE A 126 -15.72 4.68 3.10
N ARG A 127 -14.59 5.36 3.22
CA ARG A 127 -14.09 6.33 2.25
C ARG A 127 -12.85 5.77 1.56
N GLU A 128 -12.91 5.72 0.22
CA GLU A 128 -11.76 5.34 -0.61
C GLU A 128 -11.27 6.55 -1.39
N SER A 129 -9.95 6.75 -1.42
CA SER A 129 -9.26 7.77 -2.21
C SER A 129 -8.50 7.12 -3.36
N PRO A 130 -8.43 7.74 -4.55
CA PRO A 130 -7.61 7.23 -5.65
C PRO A 130 -6.14 7.14 -5.25
N ALA A 131 -5.47 6.02 -5.58
CA ALA A 131 -4.05 5.81 -5.27
C ALA A 131 -3.12 6.07 -6.46
N ASN A 132 -3.65 6.00 -7.68
CA ASN A 132 -2.84 6.00 -8.90
C ASN A 132 -3.65 6.46 -10.13
N GLY A 133 -3.06 6.33 -11.32
CA GLY A 133 -3.70 6.69 -12.58
C GLY A 133 -4.78 5.72 -13.09
N VAL A 134 -5.03 4.61 -12.38
CA VAL A 134 -6.12 3.69 -12.73
C VAL A 134 -7.44 4.29 -12.26
N VAL A 135 -8.41 4.36 -13.17
CA VAL A 135 -9.75 4.88 -12.88
C VAL A 135 -10.71 3.70 -12.78
N ARG A 136 -11.18 3.42 -11.57
CA ARG A 136 -12.17 2.36 -11.35
C ARG A 136 -13.52 2.75 -11.99
N ARG A 137 -14.20 1.77 -12.61
CA ARG A 137 -15.52 1.97 -13.26
C ARG A 137 -15.54 3.07 -14.31
N LEU A 138 -14.45 3.21 -15.06
CA LEU A 138 -14.35 4.17 -16.16
C LEU A 138 -15.46 3.90 -17.19
N LYS A 139 -16.30 4.91 -17.45
CA LYS A 139 -17.43 4.78 -18.38
C LYS A 139 -16.99 4.83 -19.84
N ASN A 140 -16.01 5.65 -20.15
CA ASN A 140 -15.49 5.83 -21.50
C ASN A 140 -13.97 5.79 -21.48
N ARG A 141 -13.39 4.87 -22.27
CA ARG A 141 -11.93 4.69 -22.36
C ARG A 141 -11.19 5.96 -22.82
N ASN A 142 -11.84 6.78 -23.65
CA ASN A 142 -11.22 7.99 -24.18
C ASN A 142 -10.96 9.04 -23.11
N ASP A 143 -11.69 9.00 -21.98
CA ASP A 143 -11.55 9.96 -20.88
C ASP A 143 -10.34 9.63 -19.98
N TRP A 144 -9.81 8.40 -20.07
CA TRP A 144 -8.74 7.93 -19.19
C TRP A 144 -7.51 8.83 -19.20
N ALA A 145 -7.06 9.24 -20.39
CA ALA A 145 -5.82 10.02 -20.54
C ALA A 145 -5.95 11.39 -19.82
N ALA A 146 -7.10 12.05 -19.97
CA ALA A 146 -7.37 13.34 -19.32
C ALA A 146 -7.46 13.20 -17.80
N ILE A 147 -8.20 12.20 -17.30
CA ILE A 147 -8.34 11.94 -15.86
C ILE A 147 -6.98 11.58 -15.24
N ARG A 148 -6.21 10.70 -15.89
CA ARG A 148 -4.87 10.34 -15.43
C ARG A 148 -3.95 11.56 -15.39
N HIS A 149 -3.96 12.39 -16.44
CA HIS A 149 -3.15 13.58 -16.51
C HIS A 149 -3.48 14.55 -15.36
N GLN A 150 -4.75 14.80 -15.12
CA GLN A 150 -5.20 15.61 -14.00
C GLN A 150 -4.68 15.06 -12.66
N ARG A 151 -4.88 13.76 -12.38
CA ARG A 151 -4.40 13.13 -11.15
C ARG A 151 -2.89 13.23 -10.96
N MET A 152 -2.11 13.11 -12.06
CA MET A 152 -0.64 13.20 -12.01
C MET A 152 -0.13 14.64 -11.83
N GLN A 153 -0.96 15.64 -12.02
CA GLN A 153 -0.64 17.05 -11.79
C GLN A 153 -1.02 17.53 -10.40
N GLU A 154 -1.79 16.75 -9.62
CA GLU A 154 -2.15 17.09 -8.25
C GLU A 154 -0.88 17.23 -7.39
N SER A 155 -0.89 18.20 -6.48
CA SER A 155 0.20 18.38 -5.53
C SER A 155 0.31 17.18 -4.61
N ARG A 156 1.55 16.76 -4.34
CA ARG A 156 1.79 15.67 -3.39
C ARG A 156 1.35 16.09 -1.98
N ILE A 157 0.73 15.18 -1.28
CA ILE A 157 0.25 15.39 0.08
C ILE A 157 1.45 15.23 1.04
N PRO A 158 1.79 16.27 1.83
CA PRO A 158 2.87 16.17 2.80
C PRO A 158 2.53 15.12 3.87
N ARG A 159 3.56 14.51 4.45
CA ARG A 159 3.31 13.63 5.61
C ARG A 159 2.77 14.47 6.77
N PRO A 160 1.86 13.94 7.59
CA PRO A 160 1.38 14.61 8.80
C PRO A 160 2.56 14.97 9.76
N ALA A 161 2.41 16.03 10.53
CA ALA A 161 3.41 16.38 11.55
C ALA A 161 3.37 15.43 12.75
N SER A 162 2.18 14.93 13.10
CA SER A 162 1.94 13.96 14.17
C SER A 162 0.64 13.19 13.91
N LEU A 163 0.50 12.04 14.55
CA LEU A 163 -0.73 11.27 14.57
C LEU A 163 -1.35 11.31 15.97
N PRO A 164 -2.66 11.59 16.08
CA PRO A 164 -3.37 11.42 17.34
C PRO A 164 -3.36 9.94 17.75
N ALA A 165 -2.52 9.59 18.73
CA ALA A 165 -2.29 8.21 19.13
C ALA A 165 -3.45 7.65 19.93
N LEU A 166 -3.90 6.45 19.58
CA LEU A 166 -4.84 5.68 20.39
C LEU A 166 -4.07 4.96 21.50
N PRO A 167 -4.31 5.27 22.78
CA PRO A 167 -3.59 4.61 23.87
C PRO A 167 -3.96 3.13 23.97
N LEU A 168 -2.95 2.28 24.22
CA LEU A 168 -3.10 0.88 24.65
C LEU A 168 -3.66 -0.12 23.63
N MET A 169 -3.68 0.16 22.33
CA MET A 169 -3.98 -0.86 21.34
C MET A 169 -2.73 -1.72 21.07
N GLN A 170 -2.81 -3.01 21.41
CA GLN A 170 -1.71 -3.95 21.11
C GLN A 170 -1.74 -4.34 19.64
N SER A 171 -0.56 -4.42 19.02
CA SER A 171 -0.34 -4.96 17.68
C SER A 171 0.12 -6.40 17.77
N GLU A 172 -0.27 -7.24 16.81
CA GLU A 172 0.41 -8.50 16.58
C GLU A 172 1.80 -8.24 15.98
N ALA A 173 2.72 -9.18 16.19
CA ALA A 173 4.05 -9.08 15.59
C ALA A 173 3.96 -9.26 14.06
N ILE A 174 4.79 -8.51 13.32
CA ILE A 174 4.94 -8.74 11.88
C ILE A 174 5.51 -10.16 11.68
N PRO A 175 4.79 -11.05 10.96
CA PRO A 175 5.27 -12.41 10.72
C PRO A 175 6.63 -12.41 10.03
N GLN A 176 7.50 -13.34 10.40
CA GLN A 176 8.82 -13.45 9.80
C GLN A 176 8.73 -13.78 8.30
N LYS A 177 9.80 -13.46 7.55
CA LYS A 177 9.87 -13.65 6.09
C LYS A 177 9.72 -15.11 5.66
N ASP A 178 10.14 -16.03 6.52
CA ASP A 178 10.08 -17.48 6.34
C ASP A 178 8.94 -18.16 7.11
N SER A 179 7.99 -17.38 7.61
CA SER A 179 6.88 -17.91 8.40
C SER A 179 6.13 -19.03 7.68
N PRO A 180 5.99 -20.23 8.29
CA PRO A 180 5.28 -21.36 7.69
C PRO A 180 3.77 -21.09 7.53
N LEU A 181 3.23 -20.06 8.18
CA LEU A 181 1.80 -19.69 8.08
C LEU A 181 1.33 -19.49 6.63
N PHE A 182 2.22 -19.07 5.72
CA PHE A 182 1.84 -18.70 4.35
C PHE A 182 2.27 -19.74 3.31
N TRP A 183 3.27 -20.58 3.60
CA TRP A 183 3.99 -21.33 2.58
C TRP A 183 3.86 -22.85 2.71
N ALA A 184 3.28 -23.36 3.78
CA ALA A 184 3.15 -24.80 4.03
C ALA A 184 2.44 -25.57 2.89
N ALA A 185 1.57 -24.90 2.13
CA ALA A 185 0.89 -25.50 0.97
C ALA A 185 1.68 -25.37 -0.34
N LEU A 186 2.53 -24.34 -0.48
CA LEU A 186 3.29 -24.06 -1.72
C LEU A 186 4.64 -24.77 -1.76
N ASP A 187 5.29 -25.00 -0.61
CA ASP A 187 6.55 -25.74 -0.52
C ASP A 187 6.37 -27.22 -0.93
N GLN A 188 5.15 -27.76 -0.89
CA GLN A 188 4.84 -29.09 -1.39
C GLN A 188 4.74 -29.16 -2.92
N LEU A 189 4.56 -28.03 -3.62
CA LEU A 189 4.36 -27.97 -5.07
C LEU A 189 5.59 -27.50 -5.84
N SER A 190 6.54 -26.83 -5.21
CA SER A 190 7.61 -26.14 -5.94
C SER A 190 8.99 -26.43 -5.41
N GLY A 191 9.44 -27.49 -4.98
CA GLY A 191 10.84 -27.92 -4.71
C GLY A 191 12.00 -26.86 -4.74
N GLU A 192 11.69 -25.59 -4.85
CA GLU A 192 12.63 -24.48 -4.94
C GLU A 192 12.65 -23.64 -3.67
N GLN A 193 13.64 -23.91 -2.84
CA GLN A 193 14.05 -23.00 -1.74
C GLN A 193 14.63 -21.71 -2.35
N LEU A 194 13.82 -20.72 -2.59
CA LEU A 194 14.29 -19.34 -2.80
C LEU A 194 14.45 -18.67 -1.45
N SER A 195 15.66 -18.70 -0.90
CA SER A 195 16.01 -17.99 0.33
C SER A 195 15.90 -16.46 0.13
N CYS A 196 15.35 -15.76 1.12
CA CYS A 196 15.31 -14.29 1.19
C CYS A 196 16.70 -13.65 1.48
N GLU A 197 17.76 -14.39 1.43
CA GLU A 197 19.07 -13.99 1.97
C GLU A 197 19.89 -13.00 1.14
N GLN A 198 19.39 -12.44 0.04
CA GLN A 198 20.23 -11.60 -0.83
C GLN A 198 19.79 -10.14 -1.01
N SER A 199 19.21 -9.51 -0.02
CA SER A 199 18.89 -8.07 -0.10
C SER A 199 19.64 -7.18 0.91
N SER A 200 20.52 -7.70 1.74
CA SER A 200 21.28 -6.91 2.72
C SER A 200 22.75 -6.64 2.33
N GLY A 201 23.06 -6.68 1.05
CA GLY A 201 24.37 -6.32 0.50
C GLY A 201 24.42 -4.88 0.05
N GLY A 202 24.48 -3.93 0.97
CA GLY A 202 24.90 -2.57 0.68
C GLY A 202 26.34 -2.55 0.21
N GLN A 203 26.60 -2.78 -1.07
CA GLN A 203 27.89 -2.45 -1.67
C GLN A 203 27.90 -0.98 -2.06
N SER A 204 28.66 -0.22 -1.30
CA SER A 204 29.17 1.11 -1.63
C SER A 204 29.69 1.13 -3.07
N LEU A 205 28.97 1.81 -3.95
CA LEU A 205 29.47 2.21 -5.27
C LEU A 205 30.42 3.40 -5.10
N SER A 206 31.66 3.13 -4.72
CA SER A 206 32.76 4.08 -4.87
C SER A 206 33.79 3.52 -5.84
N ALA A 207 34.04 4.34 -6.87
CA ALA A 207 35.21 4.36 -7.76
C ALA A 207 35.36 3.21 -8.78
N HIS A 208 34.88 3.46 -10.00
CA HIS A 208 35.72 3.31 -11.21
C HIS A 208 35.13 4.17 -12.34
N LEU A 209 35.45 5.47 -12.30
CA LEU A 209 35.48 6.33 -13.48
C LEU A 209 36.85 6.11 -14.14
N GLY A 210 36.92 5.08 -14.98
CA GLY A 210 38.04 4.85 -15.89
C GLY A 210 37.66 5.34 -17.27
N GLN A 211 38.44 6.26 -17.74
CA GLN A 211 38.47 6.89 -19.06
C GLN A 211 38.24 5.92 -20.21
N ASN A 212 37.24 6.22 -21.06
CA ASN A 212 37.32 5.89 -22.50
C ASN A 212 36.57 7.00 -23.26
N SER A 213 37.38 7.87 -23.82
CA SER A 213 37.00 8.87 -24.81
C SER A 213 37.04 8.25 -26.18
N ASP A 214 35.86 7.93 -26.76
CA ASP A 214 35.73 7.74 -28.19
C ASP A 214 34.70 8.74 -28.78
N PRO A 215 35.03 9.43 -29.87
CA PRO A 215 34.19 10.51 -30.42
C PRO A 215 33.02 9.93 -31.25
N LEU A 216 31.84 10.49 -31.00
CA LEU A 216 30.61 10.25 -31.78
C LEU A 216 30.75 10.68 -33.24
N PRO A 217 30.23 9.92 -34.19
CA PRO A 217 30.20 10.33 -35.60
C PRO A 217 29.14 11.41 -35.84
N ALA A 218 29.48 12.39 -36.67
CA ALA A 218 28.63 13.51 -37.05
C ALA A 218 27.34 13.08 -37.75
N SER A 219 26.21 13.52 -37.24
CA SER A 219 24.89 13.34 -37.84
C SER A 219 24.72 14.25 -39.08
N GLY A 220 24.50 13.65 -40.22
CA GLY A 220 24.10 14.35 -41.44
C GLY A 220 22.70 14.97 -41.31
N LYS A 221 22.61 16.26 -41.66
CA LYS A 221 21.34 16.98 -41.81
C LYS A 221 20.62 16.50 -43.06
N THR A 222 19.43 15.93 -42.91
CA THR A 222 18.47 15.75 -44.00
C THR A 222 17.35 16.76 -43.84
N ALA A 223 17.30 17.72 -44.75
CA ALA A 223 16.26 18.74 -44.86
C ALA A 223 14.97 18.08 -45.40
N ILE A 224 13.86 18.26 -44.67
CA ILE A 224 12.51 17.93 -45.15
C ILE A 224 11.89 19.22 -45.68
N GLN A 225 11.57 19.23 -46.95
CA GLN A 225 10.80 20.29 -47.61
C GLN A 225 9.30 20.11 -47.35
N PRO A 226 8.50 21.18 -47.22
CA PRO A 226 7.07 21.11 -47.07
C PRO A 226 6.38 20.93 -48.43
N HIS A 227 5.49 19.95 -48.55
CA HIS A 227 4.51 19.87 -49.64
C HIS A 227 3.27 20.70 -49.26
N VAL A 228 3.02 21.73 -50.09
CA VAL A 228 1.73 22.43 -50.18
C VAL A 228 0.87 21.68 -51.20
N GLN A 229 -0.28 21.23 -50.79
CA GLN A 229 -1.57 21.31 -51.51
C GLN A 229 -2.71 20.96 -50.54
#